data_76388392c09eddd34d98a0e90d65186e
#
_entry.id   76388392c09eddd34d98a0e90d65186e
#
_cell.length_a   1.000
_cell.length_b   1.000
_cell.length_c   1.000
_cell.angle_alpha   90.00
_cell.angle_beta   90.00
_cell.angle_gamma   90.00
#
_symmetry.space_group_name_H-M   'P 1'
#
loop_
_entity.id
_entity.type
_entity.pdbx_description
1 polymer ?
#
loop_
_entity_poly.entity_id
_entity_poly.type
_entity_poly.pdbx_seq_one_letter_code
_entity_poly.pdbx_strand_id
1 'polypeptide(L)'
;MTALPLRPAAVSRQLFVSSRPVSWVNTAFPFAAAYLLTTRQIDLTLILGVLFFLVPYNLAMYGINDVFDYESDLRNPRKGGAHGAILDRRLPPVTLWAAGLSCLPFVVYLVIIGSPISWLVLAASLFFVVFYSAPPLRLKERPFADSVTSSIHFFSPAVYGLVLAGATWTWQLGLVVASFALWGVASHAFGAVQDVVADREAGIASIAPVRGARFPLRLALACYTLSGLAMLATAWPGPLAAILAVPYLLTVWPYRRITDAGAADATRGWDRFLWLNQITGFGVTLLLIWYAILTR
;
A
#
# COMPACT_ATOMS: atom_id res chain seq x y z
N MET A 1 9.40 39.48 -5.96
CA MET A 1 10.50 38.79 -5.25
C MET A 1 10.73 37.44 -5.94
N THR A 2 11.80 37.28 -6.69
CA THR A 2 12.21 36.02 -7.31
C THR A 2 12.66 35.08 -6.21
N ALA A 3 11.91 34.00 -5.99
CA ALA A 3 12.27 32.98 -5.00
C ALA A 3 13.64 32.38 -5.38
N LEU A 4 14.57 32.32 -4.44
CA LEU A 4 15.88 31.67 -4.63
C LEU A 4 15.68 30.23 -5.13
N PRO A 5 16.52 29.73 -6.06
CA PRO A 5 16.42 28.36 -6.56
C PRO A 5 16.65 27.37 -5.42
N LEU A 6 15.88 26.28 -5.42
CA LEU A 6 16.06 25.20 -4.45
C LEU A 6 17.42 24.56 -4.64
N ARG A 7 18.16 24.32 -3.56
CA ARG A 7 19.42 23.58 -3.60
C ARG A 7 19.15 22.14 -4.04
N PRO A 8 19.93 21.56 -4.99
CA PRO A 8 19.72 20.18 -5.46
C PRO A 8 19.61 19.14 -4.35
N ALA A 9 20.43 19.26 -3.30
CA ALA A 9 20.37 18.38 -2.13
C ALA A 9 19.02 18.46 -1.38
N ALA A 10 18.37 19.64 -1.33
CA ALA A 10 17.07 19.80 -0.72
C ALA A 10 15.98 19.12 -1.57
N VAL A 11 16.07 19.23 -2.90
CA VAL A 11 15.16 18.53 -3.83
C VAL A 11 15.30 17.03 -3.67
N SER A 12 16.52 16.47 -3.74
CA SER A 12 16.76 15.03 -3.60
C SER A 12 16.26 14.50 -2.25
N ARG A 13 16.53 15.22 -1.16
CA ARG A 13 16.02 14.85 0.17
C ARG A 13 14.50 14.83 0.20
N GLN A 14 13.83 15.80 -0.40
CA GLN A 14 12.38 15.87 -0.44
C GLN A 14 11.79 14.69 -1.23
N LEU A 15 12.31 14.39 -2.43
CA LEU A 15 11.88 13.24 -3.23
C LEU A 15 12.07 11.92 -2.49
N PHE A 16 13.22 11.77 -1.80
CA PHE A 16 13.49 10.60 -0.98
C PHE A 16 12.46 10.46 0.15
N VAL A 17 12.15 11.53 0.88
CA VAL A 17 11.14 11.50 1.95
C VAL A 17 9.73 11.24 1.37
N SER A 18 9.37 11.86 0.24
CA SER A 18 8.10 11.62 -0.45
C SER A 18 7.94 10.18 -0.93
N SER A 19 9.03 9.46 -1.25
CA SER A 19 8.96 8.03 -1.60
C SER A 19 8.66 7.12 -0.40
N ARG A 20 8.68 7.64 0.82
CA ARG A 20 8.39 6.94 2.09
C ARG A 20 9.21 5.64 2.26
N PRO A 21 10.53 5.73 2.51
CA PRO A 21 11.42 4.57 2.57
C PRO A 21 10.99 3.44 3.51
N VAL A 22 10.30 3.77 4.61
CA VAL A 22 9.76 2.77 5.55
C VAL A 22 8.71 1.87 4.89
N SER A 23 8.04 2.37 3.83
CA SER A 23 7.00 1.63 3.10
C SER A 23 7.54 0.85 1.90
N TRP A 24 8.79 1.02 1.49
CA TRP A 24 9.35 0.40 0.28
C TRP A 24 9.23 -1.12 0.29
N VAL A 25 9.45 -1.73 1.45
CA VAL A 25 9.35 -3.18 1.60
C VAL A 25 7.93 -3.69 1.35
N ASN A 26 6.90 -2.89 1.62
CA ASN A 26 5.51 -3.30 1.50
C ASN A 26 5.05 -3.53 0.04
N THR A 27 5.78 -3.04 -0.94
CA THR A 27 5.52 -3.21 -2.37
C THR A 27 6.57 -4.09 -3.05
N ALA A 28 7.85 -3.92 -2.69
CA ALA A 28 8.94 -4.69 -3.26
C ALA A 28 8.94 -6.16 -2.79
N PHE A 29 8.70 -6.42 -1.52
CA PHE A 29 8.66 -7.78 -0.96
C PHE A 29 7.54 -8.65 -1.57
N PRO A 30 6.29 -8.17 -1.71
CA PRO A 30 5.23 -8.95 -2.36
C PRO A 30 5.57 -9.36 -3.79
N PHE A 31 6.13 -8.46 -4.59
CA PHE A 31 6.62 -8.79 -5.93
C PHE A 31 7.75 -9.82 -5.86
N ALA A 32 8.77 -9.58 -5.04
CA ALA A 32 9.93 -10.46 -4.91
C ALA A 32 9.52 -11.87 -4.50
N ALA A 33 8.68 -12.01 -3.48
CA ALA A 33 8.19 -13.29 -2.98
C ALA A 33 7.39 -14.04 -4.04
N ALA A 34 6.45 -13.35 -4.70
CA ALA A 34 5.61 -13.94 -5.75
C ALA A 34 6.44 -14.43 -6.94
N TYR A 35 7.34 -13.59 -7.45
CA TYR A 35 8.20 -13.94 -8.59
C TYR A 35 9.19 -15.07 -8.23
N LEU A 36 9.93 -14.92 -7.12
CA LEU A 36 10.96 -15.87 -6.72
C LEU A 36 10.37 -17.25 -6.37
N LEU A 37 9.23 -17.30 -5.68
CA LEU A 37 8.59 -18.57 -5.33
C LEU A 37 8.02 -19.29 -6.56
N THR A 38 7.68 -18.55 -7.60
CA THR A 38 7.18 -19.12 -8.86
C THR A 38 8.31 -19.61 -9.76
N THR A 39 9.33 -18.77 -9.99
CA THR A 39 10.43 -19.10 -10.92
C THR A 39 11.54 -19.92 -10.32
N ARG A 40 11.74 -19.80 -8.99
CA ARG A 40 12.88 -20.34 -8.25
C ARG A 40 14.25 -19.83 -8.74
N GLN A 41 14.26 -18.66 -9.39
CA GLN A 41 15.45 -18.08 -9.99
C GLN A 41 15.69 -16.65 -9.49
N ILE A 42 16.96 -16.33 -9.29
CA ILE A 42 17.42 -14.96 -9.06
C ILE A 42 18.01 -14.48 -10.37
N ASP A 43 17.20 -13.80 -11.16
CA ASP A 43 17.54 -13.28 -12.47
C ASP A 43 17.44 -11.74 -12.53
N LEU A 44 17.76 -11.19 -13.69
CA LEU A 44 17.69 -9.74 -13.93
C LEU A 44 16.27 -9.20 -13.76
N THR A 45 15.24 -9.98 -14.09
CA THR A 45 13.83 -9.60 -13.97
C THR A 45 13.42 -9.44 -12.52
N LEU A 46 13.85 -10.38 -11.65
CA LEU A 46 13.64 -10.25 -10.20
C LEU A 46 14.30 -8.97 -9.67
N ILE A 47 15.57 -8.73 -10.03
CA ILE A 47 16.35 -7.58 -9.53
C ILE A 47 15.70 -6.27 -9.98
N LEU A 48 15.44 -6.11 -11.28
CA LEU A 48 14.86 -4.87 -11.80
C LEU A 48 13.42 -4.66 -11.33
N GLY A 49 12.62 -5.73 -11.23
CA GLY A 49 11.26 -5.65 -10.70
C GLY A 49 11.25 -5.25 -9.22
N VAL A 50 12.13 -5.82 -8.39
CA VAL A 50 12.29 -5.40 -6.98
C VAL A 50 12.68 -3.93 -6.89
N LEU A 51 13.67 -3.49 -7.67
CA LEU A 51 14.11 -2.09 -7.68
C LEU A 51 12.97 -1.15 -8.13
N PHE A 52 12.17 -1.55 -9.12
CA PHE A 52 10.99 -0.80 -9.57
C PHE A 52 9.97 -0.60 -8.43
N PHE A 53 9.56 -1.69 -7.80
CA PHE A 53 8.58 -1.63 -6.72
C PHE A 53 9.16 -1.06 -5.41
N LEU A 54 10.49 -1.04 -5.24
CA LEU A 54 11.15 -0.46 -4.07
C LEU A 54 11.10 1.07 -4.08
N VAL A 55 11.55 1.73 -5.16
CA VAL A 55 11.74 3.19 -5.19
C VAL A 55 10.82 3.89 -6.19
N PRO A 56 10.89 3.64 -7.51
CA PRO A 56 10.08 4.37 -8.49
C PRO A 56 8.58 4.27 -8.24
N TYR A 57 8.09 3.08 -7.99
CA TYR A 57 6.66 2.83 -7.73
C TYR A 57 6.19 3.56 -6.47
N ASN A 58 6.97 3.54 -5.38
CA ASN A 58 6.64 4.26 -4.16
C ASN A 58 6.74 5.78 -4.34
N LEU A 59 7.73 6.28 -5.10
CA LEU A 59 7.80 7.69 -5.43
C LEU A 59 6.58 8.13 -6.26
N ALA A 60 6.13 7.31 -7.22
CA ALA A 60 4.91 7.58 -7.97
C ALA A 60 3.69 7.56 -7.04
N MET A 61 3.50 6.52 -6.24
CA MET A 61 2.34 6.36 -5.36
C MET A 61 2.22 7.48 -4.34
N TYR A 62 3.27 7.74 -3.57
CA TYR A 62 3.24 8.72 -2.51
C TYR A 62 3.55 10.14 -2.99
N GLY A 63 4.44 10.30 -3.97
CA GLY A 63 4.78 11.61 -4.52
C GLY A 63 3.61 12.26 -5.26
N ILE A 64 2.86 11.47 -6.06
CA ILE A 64 1.63 11.97 -6.70
C ILE A 64 0.58 12.31 -5.63
N ASN A 65 0.45 11.49 -4.59
CA ASN A 65 -0.44 11.79 -3.48
C ASN A 65 -0.06 13.10 -2.78
N ASP A 66 1.20 13.29 -2.42
CA ASP A 66 1.68 14.51 -1.74
C ASP A 66 1.47 15.76 -2.62
N VAL A 67 1.53 15.65 -3.96
CA VAL A 67 1.27 16.76 -4.89
C VAL A 67 -0.21 17.17 -4.88
N PHE A 68 -1.12 16.20 -4.95
CA PHE A 68 -2.57 16.49 -5.01
C PHE A 68 -3.19 16.74 -3.63
N ASP A 69 -2.47 16.44 -2.54
CA ASP A 69 -2.89 16.68 -1.16
C ASP A 69 -2.29 17.95 -0.56
N TYR A 70 -1.47 18.66 -1.30
CA TYR A 70 -0.69 19.78 -0.79
C TYR A 70 -1.49 20.75 0.12
N GLU A 71 -2.67 21.20 -0.32
CA GLU A 71 -3.49 22.14 0.44
C GLU A 71 -4.10 21.50 1.73
N SER A 72 -4.48 20.24 1.68
CA SER A 72 -5.00 19.51 2.85
C SER A 72 -3.88 19.18 3.83
N ASP A 73 -2.70 18.81 3.32
CA ASP A 73 -1.52 18.47 4.12
C ASP A 73 -0.98 19.66 4.92
N LEU A 74 -1.06 20.87 4.37
CA LEU A 74 -0.70 22.10 5.09
C LEU A 74 -1.57 22.36 6.34
N ARG A 75 -2.80 21.83 6.35
CA ARG A 75 -3.76 22.02 7.45
C ARG A 75 -3.74 20.84 8.44
N ASN A 76 -3.12 19.73 8.06
CA ASN A 76 -3.10 18.53 8.90
C ASN A 76 -1.92 18.55 9.88
N PRO A 77 -2.16 18.70 11.21
CA PRO A 77 -1.10 18.81 12.22
C PRO A 77 -0.26 17.53 12.37
N ARG A 78 -0.72 16.39 11.81
CA ARG A 78 0.02 15.12 11.84
C ARG A 78 1.02 14.97 10.70
N LYS A 79 0.94 15.81 9.67
CA LYS A 79 1.88 15.79 8.55
C LYS A 79 3.23 16.38 8.95
N GLY A 80 4.27 15.73 8.48
CA GLY A 80 5.67 15.99 8.86
C GLY A 80 6.28 14.74 9.53
N GLY A 81 7.38 14.26 9.06
CA GLY A 81 8.06 13.08 9.58
C GLY A 81 7.53 11.75 9.01
N ALA A 82 7.27 10.76 9.87
CA ALA A 82 6.88 9.39 9.45
C ALA A 82 5.51 9.32 8.73
N HIS A 83 4.62 10.29 8.96
CA HIS A 83 3.26 10.31 8.40
C HIS A 83 3.17 11.02 7.04
N GLY A 84 4.28 11.40 6.45
CA GLY A 84 4.34 12.01 5.12
C GLY A 84 5.05 13.35 5.12
N ALA A 85 5.62 13.71 3.97
CA ALA A 85 6.29 14.98 3.79
C ALA A 85 5.28 16.09 3.48
N ILE A 86 5.53 17.29 4.00
CA ILE A 86 4.90 18.49 3.46
C ILE A 86 5.81 18.97 2.32
N LEU A 87 5.29 18.99 1.09
CA LEU A 87 6.05 19.44 -0.07
C LEU A 87 6.36 20.95 0.02
N ASP A 88 7.55 21.36 -0.44
CA ASP A 88 7.78 22.79 -0.76
C ASP A 88 6.87 23.16 -1.95
N ARG A 89 6.26 24.33 -1.90
CA ARG A 89 5.30 24.85 -2.91
C ARG A 89 5.83 24.82 -4.35
N ARG A 90 7.14 24.75 -4.54
CA ARG A 90 7.82 24.74 -5.85
C ARG A 90 8.07 23.35 -6.39
N LEU A 91 7.88 22.30 -5.58
CA LEU A 91 8.25 20.92 -5.93
C LEU A 91 7.18 20.06 -6.62
N PRO A 92 5.87 20.40 -6.63
CA PRO A 92 4.88 19.57 -7.29
C PRO A 92 5.26 19.15 -8.73
N PRO A 93 5.65 20.06 -9.65
CA PRO A 93 6.05 19.66 -10.99
C PRO A 93 7.30 18.75 -11.01
N VAL A 94 8.29 19.06 -10.16
CA VAL A 94 9.53 18.27 -10.06
C VAL A 94 9.22 16.86 -9.55
N THR A 95 8.31 16.73 -8.57
CA THR A 95 7.90 15.44 -8.02
C THR A 95 7.18 14.59 -9.07
N LEU A 96 6.26 15.17 -9.85
CA LEU A 96 5.56 14.45 -10.93
C LEU A 96 6.54 13.98 -12.02
N TRP A 97 7.45 14.85 -12.47
CA TRP A 97 8.48 14.47 -13.44
C TRP A 97 9.42 13.40 -12.90
N ALA A 98 9.88 13.52 -11.66
CA ALA A 98 10.74 12.53 -11.02
C ALA A 98 10.04 11.16 -10.91
N ALA A 99 8.75 11.14 -10.52
CA ALA A 99 7.96 9.92 -10.47
C ALA A 99 7.84 9.27 -11.85
N GLY A 100 7.47 10.03 -12.89
CA GLY A 100 7.33 9.50 -14.25
C GLY A 100 8.65 9.01 -14.83
N LEU A 101 9.70 9.85 -14.76
CA LEU A 101 11.02 9.52 -15.35
C LEU A 101 11.72 8.37 -14.62
N SER A 102 11.56 8.25 -13.30
CA SER A 102 12.11 7.11 -12.55
C SER A 102 11.40 5.80 -12.86
N CYS A 103 10.09 5.81 -13.12
CA CYS A 103 9.32 4.63 -13.51
C CYS A 103 9.61 4.19 -14.96
N LEU A 104 9.82 5.13 -15.87
CA LEU A 104 9.85 4.88 -17.31
C LEU A 104 10.82 3.75 -17.74
N PRO A 105 12.11 3.71 -17.37
CA PRO A 105 13.03 2.67 -17.83
C PRO A 105 12.59 1.27 -17.34
N PHE A 106 12.05 1.17 -16.14
CA PHE A 106 11.56 -0.10 -15.61
C PHE A 106 10.28 -0.56 -16.31
N VAL A 107 9.33 0.36 -16.54
CA VAL A 107 8.08 0.04 -17.26
C VAL A 107 8.40 -0.41 -18.68
N VAL A 108 9.31 0.26 -19.38
CA VAL A 108 9.76 -0.17 -20.73
C VAL A 108 10.33 -1.59 -20.68
N TYR A 109 11.24 -1.87 -19.76
CA TYR A 109 11.81 -3.21 -19.59
C TYR A 109 10.72 -4.25 -19.32
N LEU A 110 9.85 -3.99 -18.34
CA LEU A 110 8.78 -4.91 -17.93
C LEU A 110 7.73 -5.14 -19.04
N VAL A 111 7.51 -4.17 -19.91
CA VAL A 111 6.67 -4.33 -21.11
C VAL A 111 7.35 -5.20 -22.15
N ILE A 112 8.66 -5.00 -22.38
CA ILE A 112 9.42 -5.77 -23.38
C ILE A 112 9.44 -7.27 -23.03
N ILE A 113 9.65 -7.61 -21.77
CA ILE A 113 9.73 -9.02 -21.33
C ILE A 113 8.37 -9.63 -20.98
N GLY A 114 7.33 -8.79 -20.89
CA GLY A 114 6.02 -9.17 -20.41
C GLY A 114 5.12 -9.81 -21.44
N SER A 115 3.94 -10.23 -21.01
CA SER A 115 2.84 -10.78 -21.79
C SER A 115 1.63 -9.84 -21.75
N PRO A 116 0.61 -10.00 -22.62
CA PRO A 116 -0.60 -9.15 -22.57
C PRO A 116 -1.27 -9.11 -21.21
N ILE A 117 -1.28 -10.23 -20.47
CA ILE A 117 -1.86 -10.28 -19.12
C ILE A 117 -0.99 -9.48 -18.14
N SER A 118 0.33 -9.62 -18.20
CA SER A 118 1.21 -8.85 -17.33
C SER A 118 1.16 -7.35 -17.62
N TRP A 119 0.99 -6.94 -18.88
CA TRP A 119 0.77 -5.55 -19.26
C TRP A 119 -0.51 -5.00 -18.67
N LEU A 120 -1.60 -5.78 -18.72
CA LEU A 120 -2.88 -5.39 -18.13
C LEU A 120 -2.76 -5.17 -16.62
N VAL A 121 -2.09 -6.08 -15.90
CA VAL A 121 -1.89 -5.97 -14.44
C VAL A 121 -1.01 -4.78 -14.10
N LEU A 122 0.09 -4.56 -14.86
CA LEU A 122 0.96 -3.40 -14.67
C LEU A 122 0.22 -2.09 -14.93
N ALA A 123 -0.51 -2.02 -16.03
CA ALA A 123 -1.32 -0.85 -16.39
C ALA A 123 -2.40 -0.56 -15.34
N ALA A 124 -3.10 -1.59 -14.84
CA ALA A 124 -4.06 -1.45 -13.75
C ALA A 124 -3.39 -0.96 -12.45
N SER A 125 -2.23 -1.53 -12.08
CA SER A 125 -1.48 -1.06 -10.90
C SER A 125 -1.12 0.42 -11.01
N LEU A 126 -0.57 0.85 -12.14
CA LEU A 126 -0.18 2.24 -12.36
C LEU A 126 -1.40 3.17 -12.47
N PHE A 127 -2.50 2.70 -13.07
CA PHE A 127 -3.76 3.41 -13.11
C PHE A 127 -4.24 3.76 -11.68
N PHE A 128 -4.27 2.78 -10.79
CA PHE A 128 -4.70 3.01 -9.42
C PHE A 128 -3.71 3.88 -8.63
N VAL A 129 -2.40 3.77 -8.90
CA VAL A 129 -1.39 4.68 -8.33
C VAL A 129 -1.68 6.14 -8.70
N VAL A 130 -1.95 6.41 -9.98
CA VAL A 130 -2.19 7.78 -10.45
C VAL A 130 -3.55 8.28 -9.96
N PHE A 131 -4.62 7.53 -10.24
CA PHE A 131 -5.99 7.99 -10.02
C PHE A 131 -6.48 7.82 -8.57
N TYR A 132 -5.67 7.27 -7.69
CA TYR A 132 -5.93 7.36 -6.25
C TYR A 132 -6.06 8.81 -5.82
N SER A 133 -5.15 9.69 -6.26
CA SER A 133 -5.10 11.09 -5.87
C SER A 133 -5.38 12.07 -7.00
N ALA A 134 -5.05 11.71 -8.25
CA ALA A 134 -5.18 12.63 -9.38
C ALA A 134 -6.63 12.77 -9.87
N PRO A 135 -7.05 14.00 -10.30
CA PRO A 135 -8.31 14.18 -11.00
C PRO A 135 -8.32 13.45 -12.36
N PRO A 136 -9.48 13.10 -12.92
CA PRO A 136 -10.81 13.42 -12.40
C PRO A 136 -11.35 12.40 -11.38
N LEU A 137 -10.67 11.28 -11.13
CA LEU A 137 -11.23 10.20 -10.32
C LEU A 137 -11.06 10.42 -8.82
N ARG A 138 -9.86 10.80 -8.35
CA ARG A 138 -9.54 11.01 -6.93
C ARG A 138 -10.14 9.91 -6.04
N LEU A 139 -9.82 8.65 -6.32
CA LEU A 139 -10.46 7.47 -5.72
C LEU A 139 -10.36 7.44 -4.19
N LYS A 140 -9.33 8.05 -3.63
CA LYS A 140 -9.17 8.22 -2.17
C LYS A 140 -10.26 9.06 -1.50
N GLU A 141 -10.98 9.87 -2.27
CA GLU A 141 -12.10 10.70 -1.79
C GLU A 141 -13.46 10.07 -2.07
N ARG A 142 -13.48 8.78 -2.44
CA ARG A 142 -14.71 8.03 -2.72
C ARG A 142 -14.84 6.88 -1.73
N PRO A 143 -15.93 6.83 -0.93
CA PRO A 143 -16.15 5.77 0.04
C PRO A 143 -16.02 4.38 -0.59
N PHE A 144 -15.36 3.47 0.09
CA PHE A 144 -14.97 2.12 -0.34
C PHE A 144 -13.89 2.07 -1.43
N ALA A 145 -13.94 2.94 -2.44
CA ALA A 145 -12.91 3.01 -3.47
C ALA A 145 -11.56 3.41 -2.86
N ASP A 146 -11.57 4.27 -1.84
CA ASP A 146 -10.40 4.67 -1.04
C ASP A 146 -9.67 3.44 -0.47
N SER A 147 -10.38 2.58 0.25
CA SER A 147 -9.82 1.40 0.91
C SER A 147 -9.41 0.31 -0.09
N VAL A 148 -10.22 0.09 -1.13
CA VAL A 148 -9.92 -0.89 -2.19
C VAL A 148 -8.70 -0.47 -2.99
N THR A 149 -8.64 0.79 -3.43
CA THR A 149 -7.50 1.29 -4.22
C THR A 149 -6.22 1.31 -3.40
N SER A 150 -6.30 1.71 -2.12
CA SER A 150 -5.15 1.63 -1.21
C SER A 150 -4.64 0.20 -1.08
N SER A 151 -5.54 -0.79 -0.94
CA SER A 151 -5.17 -2.20 -0.91
C SER A 151 -4.50 -2.66 -2.21
N ILE A 152 -5.01 -2.25 -3.38
CA ILE A 152 -4.45 -2.59 -4.68
C ILE A 152 -2.97 -2.18 -4.77
N HIS A 153 -2.57 -1.04 -4.22
CA HIS A 153 -1.18 -0.60 -4.25
C HIS A 153 -0.20 -1.61 -3.64
N PHE A 154 -0.65 -2.40 -2.67
CA PHE A 154 0.19 -3.34 -1.93
C PHE A 154 0.10 -4.77 -2.46
N PHE A 155 -1.09 -5.25 -2.85
CA PHE A 155 -1.20 -6.60 -3.36
C PHE A 155 -0.96 -6.73 -4.86
N SER A 156 -1.16 -5.68 -5.67
CA SER A 156 -0.94 -5.75 -7.11
C SER A 156 0.51 -6.03 -7.51
N PRO A 157 1.56 -5.60 -6.78
CA PRO A 157 2.93 -6.06 -7.02
C PRO A 157 3.08 -7.58 -6.92
N ALA A 158 2.40 -8.24 -5.95
CA ALA A 158 2.41 -9.70 -5.87
C ALA A 158 1.69 -10.34 -7.06
N VAL A 159 0.51 -9.85 -7.42
CA VAL A 159 -0.23 -10.33 -8.61
C VAL A 159 0.59 -10.16 -9.87
N TYR A 160 1.26 -9.01 -10.01
CA TYR A 160 2.14 -8.76 -11.15
C TYR A 160 3.32 -9.74 -11.18
N GLY A 161 3.97 -10.00 -10.05
CA GLY A 161 5.05 -10.99 -9.94
C GLY A 161 4.60 -12.40 -10.31
N LEU A 162 3.42 -12.83 -9.85
CA LEU A 162 2.82 -14.13 -10.21
C LEU A 162 2.56 -14.23 -11.72
N VAL A 163 1.93 -13.22 -12.31
CA VAL A 163 1.58 -13.22 -13.72
C VAL A 163 2.82 -13.15 -14.61
N LEU A 164 3.79 -12.30 -14.25
CA LEU A 164 5.05 -12.16 -15.01
C LEU A 164 5.87 -13.46 -14.97
N ALA A 165 5.85 -14.16 -13.84
CA ALA A 165 6.51 -15.44 -13.66
C ALA A 165 5.76 -16.64 -14.27
N GLY A 166 4.56 -16.44 -14.83
CA GLY A 166 3.75 -17.51 -15.44
C GLY A 166 3.16 -18.47 -14.41
N ALA A 167 2.81 -17.99 -13.21
CA ALA A 167 2.23 -18.82 -12.15
C ALA A 167 0.93 -19.52 -12.61
N THR A 168 0.80 -20.79 -12.26
CA THR A 168 -0.45 -21.53 -12.42
C THR A 168 -1.45 -21.10 -11.35
N TRP A 169 -2.59 -20.56 -11.77
CA TRP A 169 -3.62 -20.11 -10.85
C TRP A 169 -4.41 -21.29 -10.29
N THR A 170 -4.36 -21.41 -8.99
CA THR A 170 -5.18 -22.35 -8.22
C THR A 170 -6.11 -21.59 -7.30
N TRP A 171 -7.18 -22.24 -6.83
CA TRP A 171 -8.07 -21.59 -5.87
C TRP A 171 -7.36 -21.22 -4.55
N GLN A 172 -6.38 -22.03 -4.12
CA GLN A 172 -5.55 -21.73 -2.93
C GLN A 172 -4.73 -20.45 -3.13
N LEU A 173 -4.08 -20.29 -4.30
CA LEU A 173 -3.35 -19.08 -4.63
C LEU A 173 -4.31 -17.88 -4.68
N GLY A 174 -5.51 -18.06 -5.22
CA GLY A 174 -6.56 -17.04 -5.18
C GLY A 174 -6.93 -16.62 -3.76
N LEU A 175 -7.02 -17.57 -2.81
CA LEU A 175 -7.27 -17.26 -1.39
C LEU A 175 -6.10 -16.51 -0.73
N VAL A 176 -4.85 -16.83 -1.04
CA VAL A 176 -3.68 -16.08 -0.54
C VAL A 176 -3.74 -14.63 -1.01
N VAL A 177 -3.99 -14.40 -2.31
CA VAL A 177 -4.11 -13.05 -2.87
C VAL A 177 -5.31 -12.31 -2.26
N ALA A 178 -6.46 -12.96 -2.13
CA ALA A 178 -7.66 -12.39 -1.51
C ALA A 178 -7.44 -12.04 -0.03
N SER A 179 -6.74 -12.90 0.72
CA SER A 179 -6.36 -12.64 2.11
C SER A 179 -5.51 -11.38 2.23
N PHE A 180 -4.52 -11.22 1.35
CA PHE A 180 -3.68 -10.03 1.34
C PHE A 180 -4.47 -8.78 0.93
N ALA A 181 -5.36 -8.87 -0.06
CA ALA A 181 -6.24 -7.77 -0.44
C ALA A 181 -7.17 -7.35 0.71
N LEU A 182 -7.79 -8.30 1.40
CA LEU A 182 -8.64 -8.05 2.57
C LEU A 182 -7.86 -7.38 3.72
N TRP A 183 -6.63 -7.85 3.98
CA TRP A 183 -5.75 -7.21 4.95
C TRP A 183 -5.46 -5.75 4.58
N GLY A 184 -5.20 -5.45 3.30
CA GLY A 184 -4.97 -4.09 2.82
C GLY A 184 -6.19 -3.18 2.99
N VAL A 185 -7.39 -3.67 2.65
CA VAL A 185 -8.67 -2.95 2.87
C VAL A 185 -8.88 -2.67 4.35
N ALA A 186 -8.67 -3.68 5.22
CA ALA A 186 -8.81 -3.53 6.67
C ALA A 186 -7.84 -2.48 7.22
N SER A 187 -6.60 -2.53 6.78
CA SER A 187 -5.54 -1.62 7.21
C SER A 187 -5.84 -0.17 6.85
N HIS A 188 -6.28 0.08 5.61
CA HIS A 188 -6.67 1.42 5.20
C HIS A 188 -7.92 1.91 5.96
N ALA A 189 -8.96 1.06 6.07
CA ALA A 189 -10.18 1.41 6.77
C ALA A 189 -9.91 1.77 8.25
N PHE A 190 -9.02 1.03 8.93
CA PHE A 190 -8.60 1.35 10.29
C PHE A 190 -7.82 2.67 10.35
N GLY A 191 -6.86 2.88 9.44
CA GLY A 191 -6.06 4.10 9.36
C GLY A 191 -6.90 5.35 9.13
N ALA A 192 -7.96 5.26 8.32
CA ALA A 192 -8.85 6.39 8.02
C ALA A 192 -9.66 6.89 9.23
N VAL A 193 -9.85 6.06 10.27
CA VAL A 193 -10.67 6.42 11.44
C VAL A 193 -10.17 7.66 12.14
N GLN A 194 -8.87 7.76 12.36
CA GLN A 194 -8.27 8.87 13.10
C GLN A 194 -8.42 10.23 12.42
N ASP A 195 -8.72 10.25 11.11
CA ASP A 195 -8.84 11.45 10.28
C ASP A 195 -10.28 11.96 10.09
N VAL A 196 -11.30 11.28 10.63
CA VAL A 196 -12.72 11.58 10.42
C VAL A 196 -13.05 13.06 10.56
N VAL A 197 -12.56 13.72 11.61
CA VAL A 197 -12.88 15.15 11.88
C VAL A 197 -12.13 16.05 10.90
N ALA A 198 -10.82 15.84 10.76
CA ALA A 198 -9.97 16.65 9.88
C ALA A 198 -10.39 16.53 8.41
N ASP A 199 -10.73 15.32 7.96
CA ASP A 199 -11.17 15.09 6.59
C ASP A 199 -12.54 15.73 6.31
N ARG A 200 -13.48 15.72 7.27
CA ARG A 200 -14.76 16.43 7.12
C ARG A 200 -14.56 17.93 7.02
N GLU A 201 -13.70 18.51 7.84
CA GLU A 201 -13.37 19.93 7.79
C GLU A 201 -12.68 20.32 6.47
N ALA A 202 -11.91 19.40 5.90
CA ALA A 202 -11.27 19.57 4.59
C ALA A 202 -12.21 19.28 3.40
N GLY A 203 -13.45 18.81 3.62
CA GLY A 203 -14.40 18.45 2.57
C GLY A 203 -14.05 17.13 1.86
N ILE A 204 -13.22 16.29 2.44
CA ILE A 204 -12.82 14.99 1.89
C ILE A 204 -13.93 13.97 2.16
N ALA A 205 -14.38 13.25 1.14
CA ALA A 205 -15.49 12.31 1.21
C ALA A 205 -15.05 10.83 1.20
N SER A 206 -13.98 10.49 1.93
CA SER A 206 -13.53 9.09 2.10
C SER A 206 -14.51 8.27 2.96
N ILE A 207 -14.24 6.97 3.17
CA ILE A 207 -15.15 6.08 3.90
C ILE A 207 -15.44 6.55 5.33
N ALA A 208 -14.43 7.06 6.04
CA ALA A 208 -14.55 7.43 7.44
C ALA A 208 -15.36 8.72 7.65
N PRO A 209 -15.10 9.87 6.97
CA PRO A 209 -15.91 11.06 7.11
C PRO A 209 -17.38 10.86 6.67
N VAL A 210 -17.65 10.03 5.64
CA VAL A 210 -19.01 9.79 5.14
C VAL A 210 -19.82 8.84 6.03
N ARG A 211 -19.19 7.76 6.53
CA ARG A 211 -19.88 6.70 7.28
C ARG A 211 -19.72 6.80 8.79
N GLY A 212 -18.90 7.75 9.27
CA GLY A 212 -18.50 7.86 10.67
C GLY A 212 -17.48 6.83 11.10
N ALA A 213 -16.78 7.08 12.22
CA ALA A 213 -15.66 6.29 12.72
C ALA A 213 -15.97 4.80 12.95
N ARG A 214 -17.18 4.45 13.33
CA ARG A 214 -17.58 3.06 13.66
C ARG A 214 -17.62 2.15 12.44
N PHE A 215 -18.02 2.67 11.28
CA PHE A 215 -18.20 1.83 10.10
C PHE A 215 -16.87 1.26 9.59
N PRO A 216 -15.83 2.07 9.31
CA PRO A 216 -14.54 1.56 8.85
C PRO A 216 -13.87 0.63 9.88
N LEU A 217 -14.08 0.84 11.19
CA LEU A 217 -13.61 -0.11 12.20
C LEU A 217 -14.26 -1.49 12.11
N ARG A 218 -15.58 -1.52 11.90
CA ARG A 218 -16.31 -2.78 11.71
C ARG A 218 -15.87 -3.47 10.41
N LEU A 219 -15.68 -2.70 9.35
CA LEU A 219 -15.13 -3.18 8.08
C LEU A 219 -13.75 -3.78 8.29
N ALA A 220 -12.86 -3.08 9.01
CA ALA A 220 -11.51 -3.58 9.31
C ALA A 220 -11.55 -4.90 10.08
N LEU A 221 -12.38 -5.01 11.14
CA LEU A 221 -12.56 -6.24 11.90
C LEU A 221 -13.08 -7.39 11.01
N ALA A 222 -14.07 -7.12 10.17
CA ALA A 222 -14.61 -8.11 9.24
C ALA A 222 -13.55 -8.57 8.24
N CYS A 223 -12.83 -7.65 7.61
CA CYS A 223 -11.80 -7.95 6.62
C CYS A 223 -10.60 -8.70 7.22
N TYR A 224 -10.11 -8.33 8.43
CA TYR A 224 -9.06 -9.11 9.10
C TYR A 224 -9.52 -10.52 9.46
N THR A 225 -10.77 -10.67 9.91
CA THR A 225 -11.35 -12.00 10.19
C THR A 225 -11.43 -12.84 8.92
N LEU A 226 -11.98 -12.28 7.83
CA LEU A 226 -12.09 -12.98 6.55
C LEU A 226 -10.71 -13.30 5.95
N SER A 227 -9.74 -12.41 6.11
CA SER A 227 -8.35 -12.65 5.71
C SER A 227 -7.77 -13.87 6.43
N GLY A 228 -7.92 -13.94 7.76
CA GLY A 228 -7.48 -15.11 8.53
C GLY A 228 -8.22 -16.39 8.15
N LEU A 229 -9.55 -16.34 7.98
CA LEU A 229 -10.36 -17.50 7.58
C LEU A 229 -9.99 -17.99 6.18
N ALA A 230 -9.68 -17.10 5.22
CA ALA A 230 -9.23 -17.48 3.90
C ALA A 230 -7.94 -18.29 3.94
N MET A 231 -7.01 -17.93 4.84
CA MET A 231 -5.75 -18.68 4.99
C MET A 231 -5.94 -20.08 5.54
N LEU A 232 -6.98 -20.33 6.37
CA LEU A 232 -7.26 -21.68 6.89
C LEU A 232 -7.58 -22.70 5.79
N ALA A 233 -8.07 -22.24 4.63
CA ALA A 233 -8.42 -23.08 3.51
C ALA A 233 -7.29 -23.24 2.48
N THR A 234 -6.08 -22.73 2.76
CA THR A 234 -4.92 -22.86 1.87
C THR A 234 -4.11 -24.12 2.18
N ALA A 235 -3.17 -24.49 1.28
CA ALA A 235 -2.26 -25.59 1.50
C ALA A 235 -1.25 -25.27 2.62
N TRP A 236 -0.81 -26.32 3.34
CA TRP A 236 0.21 -26.21 4.37
C TRP A 236 1.52 -25.59 3.84
N PRO A 237 2.18 -24.65 4.54
CA PRO A 237 1.90 -24.16 5.92
C PRO A 237 0.95 -22.94 5.99
N GLY A 238 0.26 -22.60 4.90
CA GLY A 238 -0.61 -21.44 4.79
C GLY A 238 -1.61 -21.24 5.94
N PRO A 239 -2.31 -22.30 6.45
CA PRO A 239 -3.23 -22.16 7.58
C PRO A 239 -2.63 -21.52 8.83
N LEU A 240 -1.32 -21.63 9.05
CA LEU A 240 -0.64 -20.97 10.17
C LEU A 240 -0.65 -19.45 10.03
N ALA A 241 -0.75 -18.91 8.81
CA ALA A 241 -0.85 -17.46 8.60
C ALA A 241 -2.16 -16.88 9.16
N ALA A 242 -3.20 -17.69 9.39
CA ALA A 242 -4.42 -17.25 10.06
C ALA A 242 -4.15 -16.69 11.46
N ILE A 243 -3.15 -17.20 12.17
CA ILE A 243 -2.73 -16.74 13.49
C ILE A 243 -2.27 -15.28 13.43
N LEU A 244 -1.68 -14.86 12.30
CA LEU A 244 -1.18 -13.50 12.10
C LEU A 244 -2.31 -12.45 12.00
N ALA A 245 -3.56 -12.86 11.76
CA ALA A 245 -4.72 -11.96 11.80
C ALA A 245 -5.11 -11.57 13.24
N VAL A 246 -4.83 -12.42 14.23
CA VAL A 246 -5.25 -12.23 15.63
C VAL A 246 -4.70 -10.94 16.24
N PRO A 247 -3.39 -10.62 16.13
CA PRO A 247 -2.87 -9.36 16.66
C PRO A 247 -3.52 -8.11 16.08
N TYR A 248 -3.89 -8.13 14.79
CA TYR A 248 -4.64 -7.02 14.17
C TYR A 248 -6.04 -6.87 14.76
N LEU A 249 -6.75 -7.98 14.93
CA LEU A 249 -8.07 -7.98 15.59
C LEU A 249 -7.98 -7.44 17.01
N LEU A 250 -6.98 -7.88 17.79
CA LEU A 250 -6.75 -7.38 19.15
C LEU A 250 -6.37 -5.89 19.17
N THR A 251 -5.68 -5.39 18.15
CA THR A 251 -5.31 -3.97 18.03
C THR A 251 -6.52 -3.09 17.71
N VAL A 252 -7.44 -3.56 16.86
CA VAL A 252 -8.62 -2.81 16.41
C VAL A 252 -9.79 -2.94 17.37
N TRP A 253 -9.98 -4.08 18.02
CA TRP A 253 -11.13 -4.41 18.88
C TRP A 253 -11.42 -3.40 19.98
N PRO A 254 -10.44 -2.80 20.70
CA PRO A 254 -10.71 -1.80 21.74
C PRO A 254 -11.51 -0.60 21.23
N TYR A 255 -11.34 -0.23 19.95
CA TYR A 255 -11.95 0.94 19.33
C TYR A 255 -13.33 0.67 18.71
N ARG A 256 -13.87 -0.57 18.76
CA ARG A 256 -15.12 -0.98 18.08
C ARG A 256 -16.37 -0.14 18.40
N ARG A 257 -16.33 0.63 19.50
CA ARG A 257 -17.41 1.53 19.95
C ARG A 257 -17.05 3.00 19.87
N ILE A 258 -15.93 3.35 19.24
CA ILE A 258 -15.44 4.72 19.13
C ILE A 258 -16.51 5.62 18.48
N THR A 259 -16.58 6.86 18.94
CA THR A 259 -17.41 7.91 18.33
C THR A 259 -16.55 8.79 17.42
N ASP A 260 -17.20 9.58 16.57
CA ASP A 260 -16.47 10.51 15.70
C ASP A 260 -15.67 11.53 16.51
N ALA A 261 -16.22 12.01 17.62
CA ALA A 261 -15.53 12.94 18.53
C ALA A 261 -14.27 12.32 19.18
N GLY A 262 -14.28 11.00 19.42
CA GLY A 262 -13.14 10.27 20.01
C GLY A 262 -12.24 9.61 18.95
N ALA A 263 -12.45 9.86 17.66
CA ALA A 263 -11.75 9.18 16.57
C ALA A 263 -10.21 9.30 16.64
N ALA A 264 -9.69 10.41 17.15
CA ALA A 264 -8.27 10.63 17.35
C ALA A 264 -7.61 9.61 18.31
N ASP A 265 -8.37 8.98 19.22
CA ASP A 265 -7.83 7.95 20.12
C ASP A 265 -7.36 6.71 19.35
N ALA A 266 -7.86 6.47 18.13
CA ALA A 266 -7.42 5.38 17.28
C ALA A 266 -5.96 5.51 16.83
N THR A 267 -5.35 6.70 16.92
CA THR A 267 -3.93 6.94 16.60
C THR A 267 -3.00 6.01 17.39
N ARG A 268 -3.29 5.76 18.67
CA ARG A 268 -2.49 4.81 19.48
C ARG A 268 -2.54 3.39 18.94
N GLY A 269 -3.69 2.98 18.39
CA GLY A 269 -3.85 1.69 17.72
C GLY A 269 -3.10 1.66 16.41
N TRP A 270 -3.11 2.76 15.66
CA TRP A 270 -2.38 2.91 14.41
C TRP A 270 -0.86 2.84 14.60
N ASP A 271 -0.32 3.46 15.64
CA ASP A 271 1.12 3.36 15.96
C ASP A 271 1.53 1.92 16.27
N ARG A 272 0.70 1.17 17.00
CA ARG A 272 0.92 -0.27 17.24
C ARG A 272 0.85 -1.08 15.93
N PHE A 273 -0.11 -0.75 15.06
CA PHE A 273 -0.27 -1.39 13.76
C PHE A 273 1.00 -1.26 12.90
N LEU A 274 1.68 -0.11 12.89
CA LEU A 274 2.92 0.07 12.14
C LEU A 274 4.01 -0.91 12.57
N TRP A 275 4.18 -1.13 13.87
CA TRP A 275 5.10 -2.12 14.41
C TRP A 275 4.64 -3.56 14.13
N LEU A 276 3.34 -3.81 14.26
CA LEU A 276 2.76 -5.12 14.02
C LEU A 276 3.00 -5.59 12.58
N ASN A 277 2.98 -4.69 11.60
CA ASN A 277 3.29 -5.00 10.21
C ASN A 277 4.70 -5.57 10.04
N GLN A 278 5.70 -5.08 10.78
CA GLN A 278 7.07 -5.61 10.72
C GLN A 278 7.12 -7.05 11.27
N ILE A 279 6.46 -7.29 12.40
CA ILE A 279 6.38 -8.62 13.03
C ILE A 279 5.63 -9.59 12.13
N THR A 280 4.50 -9.19 11.58
CA THR A 280 3.70 -10.01 10.68
C THR A 280 4.43 -10.28 9.37
N GLY A 281 5.09 -9.27 8.80
CA GLY A 281 5.93 -9.43 7.61
C GLY A 281 7.04 -10.45 7.81
N PHE A 282 7.69 -10.44 8.99
CA PHE A 282 8.66 -11.46 9.37
C PHE A 282 8.01 -12.85 9.46
N GLY A 283 6.85 -12.98 10.13
CA GLY A 283 6.11 -14.23 10.22
C GLY A 283 5.70 -14.79 8.86
N VAL A 284 5.17 -13.95 7.99
CA VAL A 284 4.84 -14.31 6.59
C VAL A 284 6.10 -14.79 5.85
N THR A 285 7.23 -14.09 6.01
CA THR A 285 8.49 -14.49 5.37
C THR A 285 8.92 -15.89 5.81
N LEU A 286 8.85 -16.21 7.10
CA LEU A 286 9.18 -17.55 7.60
C LEU A 286 8.26 -18.63 7.02
N LEU A 287 6.95 -18.35 6.92
CA LEU A 287 5.98 -19.28 6.30
C LEU A 287 6.26 -19.49 4.80
N LEU A 288 6.63 -18.44 4.08
CA LEU A 288 6.99 -18.53 2.66
C LEU A 288 8.30 -19.32 2.46
N ILE A 289 9.29 -19.13 3.33
CA ILE A 289 10.53 -19.94 3.34
C ILE A 289 10.19 -21.40 3.61
N TRP A 290 9.33 -21.67 4.60
CA TRP A 290 8.90 -23.03 4.90
C TRP A 290 8.17 -23.66 3.70
N TYR A 291 7.22 -22.95 3.12
CA TYR A 291 6.57 -23.39 1.88
C TYR A 291 7.58 -23.69 0.76
N ALA A 292 8.57 -22.81 0.57
CA ALA A 292 9.61 -22.99 -0.42
C ALA A 292 10.44 -24.28 -0.20
N ILE A 293 10.69 -24.64 1.06
CA ILE A 293 11.42 -25.87 1.43
C ILE A 293 10.56 -27.10 1.15
N LEU A 294 9.26 -27.06 1.46
CA LEU A 294 8.34 -28.19 1.26
C LEU A 294 8.04 -28.48 -0.22
N THR A 295 8.19 -27.48 -1.09
CA THR A 295 7.83 -27.58 -2.52
C THR A 295 9.06 -27.58 -3.44
N ARG A 296 10.20 -27.99 -2.91
CA ARG A 296 11.45 -28.21 -3.67
C ARG A 296 11.36 -29.43 -4.56
#